data_ba35a61b6d644076db93bf7d39f034a7
#
_entry.id   ba35a61b6d644076db93bf7d39f034a7
#
_cell.length_a   1.000
_cell.length_b   1.000
_cell.length_c   1.000
_cell.angle_alpha   90.00
_cell.angle_beta   90.00
_cell.angle_gamma   90.00
#
_symmetry.space_group_name_H-M   'P 1'
#
loop_
_entity.id
_entity.type
_entity.pdbx_description
1 polymer ?
#
loop_
_entity_poly.entity_id
_entity_poly.type
_entity_poly.pdbx_seq_one_letter_code
_entity_poly.pdbx_strand_id
1 'polypeptide(L)'
;MNVILASSSKFRKQLLCKLNIAFTCISPNINEKKLQNETVTDYVKRLSIEKAKKVAENRYDSIIIGSDEVADLNGKILGKPHTKKIAKKQLSMMSGNKVIFRTGLCVLDSNTGKYYASVSNYTIFFKDLNNKIINTYLNNDDVLKCAASIRIEGLAINLVRQMRGGDPSSIMGLPLLKLISYLQKFDVPMMSE
;
A
#
# COMPACT_ATOMS: atom_id res chain seq x y z
N MET A 1 24.78 -3.55 -7.17
CA MET A 1 23.39 -4.05 -7.01
C MET A 1 22.43 -2.88 -6.99
N ASN A 2 21.47 -2.83 -7.92
CA ASN A 2 20.51 -1.74 -8.05
C ASN A 2 19.23 -2.02 -7.24
N VAL A 3 18.60 -1.00 -6.65
CA VAL A 3 17.30 -1.14 -6.02
C VAL A 3 16.22 -0.54 -6.94
N ILE A 4 15.14 -1.29 -7.18
CA ILE A 4 14.05 -0.87 -8.06
C ILE A 4 12.72 -0.98 -7.32
N LEU A 5 11.97 0.11 -7.27
CA LEU A 5 10.59 0.10 -6.80
C LEU A 5 9.65 -0.18 -7.99
N ALA A 6 9.02 -1.36 -8.00
CA ALA A 6 8.04 -1.76 -9.01
C ALA A 6 6.68 -1.05 -8.79
N SER A 7 6.67 0.28 -8.92
CA SER A 7 5.48 1.10 -8.67
C SER A 7 5.59 2.50 -9.27
N SER A 8 4.46 3.04 -9.77
CA SER A 8 4.29 4.45 -10.14
C SER A 8 3.71 5.31 -9.00
N SER A 9 3.44 4.73 -7.82
CA SER A 9 2.85 5.44 -6.69
C SER A 9 3.79 6.48 -6.10
N LYS A 10 3.36 7.74 -6.07
CA LYS A 10 4.09 8.84 -5.43
C LYS A 10 4.27 8.60 -3.93
N PHE A 11 3.27 8.03 -3.26
CA PHE A 11 3.31 7.73 -1.82
C PHE A 11 4.37 6.68 -1.49
N ARG A 12 4.42 5.57 -2.24
CA ARG A 12 5.46 4.54 -2.05
C ARG A 12 6.86 5.07 -2.33
N LYS A 13 7.01 5.91 -3.37
CA LYS A 13 8.28 6.59 -3.63
C LYS A 13 8.71 7.46 -2.46
N GLN A 14 7.81 8.30 -1.92
CA GLN A 14 8.09 9.16 -0.77
C GLN A 14 8.47 8.35 0.49
N LEU A 15 7.79 7.21 0.72
CA LEU A 15 8.14 6.31 1.83
C LEU A 15 9.53 5.71 1.65
N LEU A 16 9.85 5.22 0.46
CA LEU A 16 11.15 4.60 0.19
C LEU A 16 12.30 5.62 0.29
N CYS A 17 12.09 6.87 -0.10
CA CYS A 17 13.06 7.95 0.11
C CYS A 17 13.48 8.13 1.58
N LYS A 18 12.62 7.79 2.55
CA LYS A 18 12.96 7.87 3.98
C LYS A 18 14.07 6.91 4.41
N LEU A 19 14.34 5.88 3.62
CA LEU A 19 15.41 4.91 3.91
C LEU A 19 16.78 5.38 3.44
N ASN A 20 16.86 6.52 2.76
CA ASN A 20 18.10 7.11 2.22
C ASN A 20 18.94 6.13 1.39
N ILE A 21 18.29 5.26 0.62
CA ILE A 21 18.91 4.36 -0.35
C ILE A 21 18.69 4.87 -1.77
N ALA A 22 19.65 4.67 -2.66
CA ALA A 22 19.47 4.96 -4.07
C ALA A 22 18.54 3.93 -4.72
N PHE A 23 17.53 4.38 -5.46
CA PHE A 23 16.61 3.50 -6.16
C PHE A 23 16.02 4.16 -7.42
N THR A 24 15.49 3.34 -8.32
CA THR A 24 14.69 3.77 -9.46
C THR A 24 13.25 3.28 -9.34
N CYS A 25 12.32 3.90 -10.07
CA CYS A 25 10.92 3.49 -10.11
C CYS A 25 10.57 2.97 -11.51
N ILE A 26 9.97 1.79 -11.60
CA ILE A 26 9.48 1.21 -12.84
C ILE A 26 8.04 0.76 -12.64
N SER A 27 7.13 1.18 -13.53
CA SER A 27 5.74 0.73 -13.49
C SER A 27 5.65 -0.73 -13.93
N PRO A 28 5.06 -1.64 -13.12
CA PRO A 28 5.03 -3.07 -13.43
C PRO A 28 4.03 -3.45 -14.53
N ASN A 29 3.04 -2.60 -14.82
CA ASN A 29 2.01 -2.80 -15.84
C ASN A 29 1.48 -4.24 -15.92
N ILE A 30 0.84 -4.71 -14.84
CA ILE A 30 0.23 -6.05 -14.70
C ILE A 30 -1.29 -5.97 -14.68
N ASN A 31 -1.97 -7.09 -14.89
CA ASN A 31 -3.41 -7.21 -14.67
C ASN A 31 -3.72 -7.36 -13.17
N GLU A 32 -4.29 -6.34 -12.57
CA GLU A 32 -4.62 -6.31 -11.14
C GLU A 32 -6.02 -6.92 -10.82
N LYS A 33 -6.67 -7.63 -11.75
CA LYS A 33 -7.99 -8.21 -11.50
C LYS A 33 -7.91 -9.30 -10.40
N LYS A 34 -8.84 -9.22 -9.42
CA LYS A 34 -8.97 -10.23 -8.37
C LYS A 34 -9.43 -11.57 -8.98
N LEU A 35 -8.81 -12.67 -8.57
CA LEU A 35 -9.17 -14.03 -9.02
C LEU A 35 -10.41 -14.53 -8.28
N GLN A 36 -11.06 -15.53 -8.87
CA GLN A 36 -12.20 -16.18 -8.24
C GLN A 36 -11.75 -16.87 -6.94
N ASN A 37 -12.55 -16.74 -5.89
CA ASN A 37 -12.29 -17.31 -4.55
C ASN A 37 -10.99 -16.84 -3.87
N GLU A 38 -10.30 -15.83 -4.40
CA GLU A 38 -9.11 -15.27 -3.77
C GLU A 38 -9.49 -14.46 -2.53
N THR A 39 -8.83 -14.70 -1.39
CA THR A 39 -9.02 -13.85 -0.22
C THR A 39 -8.39 -12.47 -0.47
N VAL A 40 -8.79 -11.45 0.33
CA VAL A 40 -8.18 -10.11 0.21
C VAL A 40 -6.70 -10.15 0.57
N THR A 41 -6.30 -11.02 1.50
CA THR A 41 -4.89 -11.22 1.88
C THR A 41 -4.08 -11.83 0.75
N ASP A 42 -4.60 -12.90 0.11
CA ASP A 42 -3.91 -13.56 -1.01
C ASP A 42 -3.80 -12.63 -2.20
N TYR A 43 -4.84 -11.84 -2.46
CA TYR A 43 -4.87 -10.86 -3.55
C TYR A 43 -3.73 -9.84 -3.45
N VAL A 44 -3.56 -9.16 -2.33
CA VAL A 44 -2.47 -8.17 -2.18
C VAL A 44 -1.09 -8.83 -2.15
N LYS A 45 -0.98 -10.06 -1.60
CA LYS A 45 0.26 -10.82 -1.60
C LYS A 45 0.66 -11.21 -3.03
N ARG A 46 -0.27 -11.78 -3.80
CA ARG A 46 -0.05 -12.14 -5.22
C ARG A 46 0.36 -10.93 -6.02
N LEU A 47 -0.39 -9.82 -5.94
CA LEU A 47 -0.07 -8.62 -6.71
C LEU A 47 1.30 -8.05 -6.36
N SER A 48 1.71 -8.08 -5.09
CA SER A 48 3.05 -7.63 -4.69
C SER A 48 4.15 -8.48 -5.35
N ILE A 49 3.95 -9.80 -5.43
CA ILE A 49 4.89 -10.73 -6.06
C ILE A 49 4.90 -10.55 -7.59
N GLU A 50 3.73 -10.49 -8.22
CA GLU A 50 3.62 -10.31 -9.67
C GLU A 50 4.23 -8.98 -10.13
N LYS A 51 4.03 -7.88 -9.38
CA LYS A 51 4.69 -6.59 -9.65
C LYS A 51 6.20 -6.70 -9.60
N ALA A 52 6.75 -7.37 -8.59
CA ALA A 52 8.19 -7.58 -8.50
C ALA A 52 8.72 -8.45 -9.65
N LYS A 53 8.07 -9.58 -9.91
CA LYS A 53 8.46 -10.50 -11.00
C LYS A 53 8.40 -9.84 -12.36
N LYS A 54 7.33 -9.05 -12.65
CA LYS A 54 7.18 -8.37 -13.94
C LYS A 54 8.31 -7.40 -14.22
N VAL A 55 8.79 -6.69 -13.22
CA VAL A 55 9.94 -5.78 -13.39
C VAL A 55 11.24 -6.57 -13.47
N ALA A 56 11.34 -7.75 -12.84
CA ALA A 56 12.53 -8.59 -12.89
C ALA A 56 12.80 -9.21 -14.28
N GLU A 57 11.77 -9.43 -15.12
CA GLU A 57 11.89 -10.12 -16.43
C GLU A 57 13.03 -9.58 -17.32
N ASN A 58 13.34 -8.30 -17.21
CA ASN A 58 14.36 -7.64 -18.04
C ASN A 58 15.38 -6.87 -17.19
N ARG A 59 15.72 -7.39 -16.00
CA ARG A 59 16.67 -6.74 -15.09
C ARG A 59 17.63 -7.77 -14.51
N TYR A 60 18.88 -7.37 -14.42
CA TYR A 60 19.97 -8.11 -13.80
C TYR A 60 20.56 -7.27 -12.68
N ASP A 61 21.23 -7.92 -11.73
CA ASP A 61 21.90 -7.28 -10.60
C ASP A 61 21.03 -6.26 -9.85
N SER A 62 19.76 -6.66 -9.60
CA SER A 62 18.78 -5.74 -9.04
C SER A 62 17.94 -6.39 -7.93
N ILE A 63 17.70 -5.63 -6.86
CA ILE A 63 16.69 -5.95 -5.84
C ILE A 63 15.42 -5.19 -6.15
N ILE A 64 14.33 -5.93 -6.34
CA ILE A 64 13.06 -5.37 -6.82
C ILE A 64 12.02 -5.42 -5.70
N ILE A 65 11.45 -4.25 -5.40
CA ILE A 65 10.43 -4.06 -4.36
C ILE A 65 9.07 -3.97 -5.04
N GLY A 66 8.22 -4.98 -4.85
CA GLY A 66 6.82 -4.98 -5.26
C GLY A 66 5.90 -4.77 -4.06
N SER A 67 4.88 -3.95 -4.19
CA SER A 67 3.88 -3.76 -3.14
C SER A 67 2.50 -3.49 -3.72
N ASP A 68 1.48 -3.97 -3.02
CA ASP A 68 0.08 -3.65 -3.29
C ASP A 68 -0.69 -3.40 -2.00
N GLU A 69 -1.68 -2.50 -2.04
CA GLU A 69 -2.43 -2.12 -0.83
C GLU A 69 -3.90 -1.95 -1.17
N VAL A 70 -4.76 -2.49 -0.31
CA VAL A 70 -6.20 -2.31 -0.38
C VAL A 70 -6.81 -2.06 1.01
N ALA A 71 -7.91 -1.33 1.03
CA ALA A 71 -8.76 -1.19 2.20
C ALA A 71 -9.87 -2.26 2.16
N ASP A 72 -9.91 -3.10 3.18
CA ASP A 72 -10.85 -4.20 3.36
C ASP A 72 -11.91 -3.83 4.40
N LEU A 73 -13.15 -3.65 3.96
CA LEU A 73 -14.32 -3.48 4.82
C LEU A 73 -15.13 -4.78 4.80
N ASN A 74 -14.94 -5.64 5.79
CA ASN A 74 -15.66 -6.92 5.93
C ASN A 74 -15.63 -7.79 4.65
N GLY A 75 -14.45 -7.92 4.02
CA GLY A 75 -14.25 -8.69 2.78
C GLY A 75 -14.51 -7.90 1.50
N LYS A 76 -15.07 -6.69 1.60
CA LYS A 76 -15.26 -5.80 0.45
C LYS A 76 -14.08 -4.86 0.28
N ILE A 77 -13.43 -4.95 -0.87
CA ILE A 77 -12.33 -4.06 -1.23
C ILE A 77 -12.90 -2.67 -1.58
N LEU A 78 -12.39 -1.65 -0.91
CA LEU A 78 -12.65 -0.25 -1.21
C LEU A 78 -11.45 0.33 -1.98
N GLY A 79 -11.57 0.37 -3.31
CA GLY A 79 -10.56 0.92 -4.19
C GLY A 79 -10.55 2.46 -4.21
N LYS A 80 -9.79 3.03 -5.16
CA LYS A 80 -9.79 4.47 -5.41
C LYS A 80 -11.15 4.93 -5.92
N PRO A 81 -11.76 6.00 -5.38
CA PRO A 81 -13.13 6.39 -5.72
C PRO A 81 -13.24 7.07 -7.08
N HIS A 82 -12.21 7.77 -7.53
CA HIS A 82 -12.16 8.57 -8.77
C HIS A 82 -13.22 9.69 -8.88
N THR A 83 -14.31 9.63 -8.11
CA THR A 83 -15.35 10.67 -8.06
C THR A 83 -15.78 10.98 -6.63
N LYS A 84 -16.21 12.24 -6.36
CA LYS A 84 -16.75 12.63 -5.05
C LYS A 84 -17.97 11.81 -4.63
N LYS A 85 -18.83 11.39 -5.59
CA LYS A 85 -20.01 10.56 -5.33
C LYS A 85 -19.62 9.19 -4.76
N ILE A 86 -18.63 8.53 -5.36
CA ILE A 86 -18.12 7.23 -4.88
C ILE A 86 -17.39 7.41 -3.54
N ALA A 87 -16.58 8.46 -3.40
CA ALA A 87 -15.90 8.78 -2.14
C ALA A 87 -16.88 8.96 -0.98
N LYS A 88 -17.95 9.74 -1.18
CA LYS A 88 -19.01 9.90 -0.19
C LYS A 88 -19.65 8.58 0.22
N LYS A 89 -19.95 7.71 -0.77
CA LYS A 89 -20.50 6.35 -0.51
C LYS A 89 -19.53 5.50 0.30
N GLN A 90 -18.23 5.51 -0.02
CA GLN A 90 -17.21 4.76 0.72
C GLN A 90 -17.11 5.25 2.17
N LEU A 91 -17.04 6.56 2.41
CA LEU A 91 -16.98 7.15 3.75
C LEU A 91 -18.24 6.82 4.58
N SER A 92 -19.43 6.88 3.98
CA SER A 92 -20.66 6.48 4.64
C SER A 92 -20.66 5.00 5.05
N MET A 93 -20.10 4.11 4.22
CA MET A 93 -19.96 2.68 4.56
C MET A 93 -18.96 2.43 5.68
N MET A 94 -17.93 3.27 5.81
CA MET A 94 -16.91 3.13 6.85
C MET A 94 -17.34 3.75 8.19
N SER A 95 -18.36 4.60 8.20
CA SER A 95 -18.89 5.24 9.42
C SER A 95 -19.17 4.23 10.52
N GLY A 96 -18.61 4.43 11.72
CA GLY A 96 -18.74 3.53 12.88
C GLY A 96 -18.06 2.17 12.74
N ASN A 97 -17.49 1.84 11.58
CA ASN A 97 -16.91 0.54 11.28
C ASN A 97 -15.38 0.53 11.41
N LYS A 98 -14.84 -0.70 11.43
CA LYS A 98 -13.40 -0.94 11.25
C LYS A 98 -13.09 -1.25 9.79
N VAL A 99 -11.99 -0.73 9.30
CA VAL A 99 -11.42 -1.04 7.99
C VAL A 99 -10.01 -1.57 8.18
N ILE A 100 -9.68 -2.66 7.51
CA ILE A 100 -8.34 -3.25 7.56
C ILE A 100 -7.61 -2.88 6.27
N PHE A 101 -6.56 -2.08 6.37
CA PHE A 101 -5.63 -1.83 5.28
C PHE A 101 -4.66 -3.01 5.21
N ARG A 102 -4.71 -3.75 4.10
CA ARG A 102 -3.84 -4.91 3.85
C ARG A 102 -2.83 -4.54 2.81
N THR A 103 -1.55 -4.65 3.16
CA THR A 103 -0.46 -4.26 2.28
C THR A 103 0.47 -5.43 2.06
N GLY A 104 0.45 -5.96 0.83
CA GLY A 104 1.40 -6.96 0.34
C GLY A 104 2.75 -6.30 0.06
N LEU A 105 3.81 -6.97 0.45
CA LEU A 105 5.20 -6.62 0.16
C LEU A 105 5.91 -7.83 -0.41
N CYS A 106 6.67 -7.63 -1.48
CA CYS A 106 7.63 -8.59 -2.03
C CYS A 106 8.97 -7.88 -2.27
N VAL A 107 10.06 -8.51 -1.84
CA VAL A 107 11.43 -8.10 -2.22
C VAL A 107 12.06 -9.28 -2.94
N LEU A 108 12.53 -9.07 -4.16
CA LEU A 108 12.99 -10.10 -5.08
C LEU A 108 14.38 -9.76 -5.62
N ASP A 109 15.28 -10.74 -5.60
CA ASP A 109 16.57 -10.69 -6.28
C ASP A 109 16.42 -11.17 -7.73
N SER A 110 16.71 -10.29 -8.69
CA SER A 110 16.56 -10.58 -10.13
C SER A 110 17.54 -11.62 -10.66
N ASN A 111 18.68 -11.84 -10.01
CA ASN A 111 19.68 -12.80 -10.46
C ASN A 111 19.30 -14.22 -10.08
N THR A 112 18.81 -14.42 -8.85
CA THR A 112 18.52 -15.76 -8.30
C THR A 112 17.04 -16.13 -8.40
N GLY A 113 16.14 -15.14 -8.59
CA GLY A 113 14.70 -15.30 -8.47
C GLY A 113 14.21 -15.53 -7.03
N LYS A 114 15.12 -15.53 -6.04
CA LYS A 114 14.76 -15.65 -4.62
C LYS A 114 13.98 -14.43 -4.16
N TYR A 115 12.92 -14.63 -3.40
CA TYR A 115 12.12 -13.52 -2.86
C TYR A 115 11.62 -13.79 -1.45
N TYR A 116 11.32 -12.71 -0.75
CA TYR A 116 10.57 -12.72 0.51
C TYR A 116 9.27 -11.95 0.31
N ALA A 117 8.16 -12.50 0.76
CA ALA A 117 6.86 -11.85 0.63
C ALA A 117 6.01 -12.02 1.89
N SER A 118 5.28 -10.96 2.27
CA SER A 118 4.37 -10.95 3.41
C SER A 118 3.22 -9.97 3.20
N VAL A 119 2.25 -10.01 4.10
CA VAL A 119 1.16 -9.03 4.18
C VAL A 119 1.19 -8.38 5.56
N SER A 120 1.19 -7.06 5.58
CA SER A 120 1.01 -6.24 6.78
C SER A 120 -0.45 -5.78 6.87
N ASN A 121 -1.02 -5.86 8.06
CA ASN A 121 -2.38 -5.40 8.33
C ASN A 121 -2.34 -4.20 9.27
N TYR A 122 -3.10 -3.16 8.93
CA TYR A 122 -3.31 -2.01 9.79
C TYR A 122 -4.79 -1.69 9.87
N THR A 123 -5.34 -1.64 11.07
CA THR A 123 -6.77 -1.46 11.29
C THR A 123 -7.08 -0.05 11.72
N ILE A 124 -8.00 0.59 11.02
CA ILE A 124 -8.57 1.90 11.38
C ILE A 124 -10.00 1.69 11.87
N PHE A 125 -10.33 2.23 13.03
CA PHE A 125 -11.68 2.32 13.58
C PHE A 125 -12.19 3.73 13.35
N PHE A 126 -13.26 3.87 12.58
CA PHE A 126 -13.84 5.16 12.26
C PHE A 126 -14.81 5.63 13.34
N LYS A 127 -14.92 6.95 13.49
CA LYS A 127 -16.02 7.61 14.23
C LYS A 127 -17.31 7.44 13.46
N ASP A 128 -18.45 7.75 14.10
CA ASP A 128 -19.70 7.94 13.38
C ASP A 128 -19.60 9.22 12.52
N LEU A 129 -19.75 9.03 11.21
CA LEU A 129 -19.56 10.09 10.20
C LEU A 129 -20.91 10.50 9.64
N ASN A 130 -21.38 11.68 10.01
CA ASN A 130 -22.57 12.27 9.38
C ASN A 130 -22.22 12.96 8.05
N ASN A 131 -23.24 13.32 7.29
CA ASN A 131 -23.08 13.97 5.99
C ASN A 131 -22.26 15.27 6.04
N LYS A 132 -22.36 16.04 7.13
CA LYS A 132 -21.61 17.29 7.31
C LYS A 132 -20.12 17.02 7.41
N ILE A 133 -19.71 16.07 8.26
CA ILE A 133 -18.30 15.65 8.43
C ILE A 133 -17.74 15.13 7.11
N ILE A 134 -18.48 14.23 6.42
CA ILE A 134 -18.05 13.66 5.15
C ILE A 134 -17.85 14.74 4.08
N ASN A 135 -18.81 15.66 3.93
CA ASN A 135 -18.72 16.73 2.94
C ASN A 135 -17.58 17.70 3.25
N THR A 136 -17.37 18.05 4.55
CA THR A 136 -16.25 18.89 4.98
C THR A 136 -14.92 18.23 4.61
N TYR A 137 -14.75 16.95 4.90
CA TYR A 137 -13.54 16.21 4.55
C TYR A 137 -13.29 16.21 3.03
N LEU A 138 -14.30 15.84 2.22
CA LEU A 138 -14.18 15.75 0.77
C LEU A 138 -13.97 17.11 0.06
N ASN A 139 -14.26 18.22 0.72
CA ASN A 139 -14.02 19.55 0.18
C ASN A 139 -12.62 20.09 0.52
N ASN A 140 -11.98 19.55 1.55
CA ASN A 140 -10.71 20.06 2.07
C ASN A 140 -9.53 19.09 1.90
N ASP A 141 -9.74 17.89 1.35
CA ASP A 141 -8.65 16.93 1.11
C ASP A 141 -8.78 16.28 -0.29
N ASP A 142 -7.65 16.08 -0.96
CA ASP A 142 -7.60 15.40 -2.29
C ASP A 142 -7.48 13.89 -2.10
N VAL A 143 -8.61 13.21 -2.09
CA VAL A 143 -8.74 11.78 -1.77
C VAL A 143 -9.14 10.90 -2.95
N LEU A 144 -9.39 11.49 -4.13
CA LEU A 144 -9.96 10.76 -5.27
C LEU A 144 -9.02 9.69 -5.83
N LYS A 145 -7.72 9.78 -5.53
CA LYS A 145 -6.68 8.82 -5.92
C LYS A 145 -6.19 7.95 -4.77
N CYS A 146 -6.82 8.03 -3.59
CA CYS A 146 -6.47 7.25 -2.40
C CYS A 146 -7.45 6.07 -2.22
N ALA A 147 -6.95 4.90 -1.81
CA ALA A 147 -7.79 3.75 -1.48
C ALA A 147 -8.79 4.13 -0.37
N ALA A 148 -10.03 3.63 -0.48
CA ALA A 148 -11.13 3.93 0.45
C ALA A 148 -11.39 5.43 0.66
N SER A 149 -10.94 6.31 -0.23
CA SER A 149 -11.03 7.78 -0.04
C SER A 149 -10.32 8.28 1.22
N ILE A 150 -9.31 7.57 1.70
CA ILE A 150 -8.57 7.90 2.93
C ILE A 150 -7.16 8.34 2.60
N ARG A 151 -6.81 9.52 3.08
CA ARG A 151 -5.46 10.05 3.09
C ARG A 151 -5.04 10.30 4.54
N ILE A 152 -4.41 9.27 5.13
CA ILE A 152 -4.16 9.27 6.58
C ILE A 152 -3.14 10.34 7.03
N GLU A 153 -2.23 10.72 6.15
CA GLU A 153 -1.29 11.82 6.34
C GLU A 153 -1.92 13.21 6.18
N GLY A 154 -3.21 13.26 5.80
CA GLY A 154 -4.01 14.47 5.65
C GLY A 154 -5.10 14.58 6.72
N LEU A 155 -6.26 15.09 6.31
CA LEU A 155 -7.37 15.37 7.22
C LEU A 155 -8.13 14.11 7.68
N ALA A 156 -7.87 12.93 7.07
CA ALA A 156 -8.56 11.69 7.45
C ALA A 156 -8.37 11.30 8.92
N ILE A 157 -7.30 11.76 9.57
CA ILE A 157 -7.07 11.53 11.00
C ILE A 157 -8.24 12.04 11.86
N ASN A 158 -8.95 13.09 11.41
CA ASN A 158 -10.12 13.62 12.12
C ASN A 158 -11.34 12.67 12.10
N LEU A 159 -11.37 11.72 11.13
CA LEU A 159 -12.43 10.74 10.97
C LEU A 159 -12.18 9.48 11.83
N VAL A 160 -10.98 9.35 12.40
CA VAL A 160 -10.51 8.15 13.08
C VAL A 160 -10.77 8.22 14.58
N ARG A 161 -11.29 7.11 15.14
CA ARG A 161 -11.42 6.90 16.59
C ARG A 161 -10.21 6.20 17.18
N GLN A 162 -9.67 5.21 16.46
CA GLN A 162 -8.54 4.39 16.90
C GLN A 162 -7.82 3.79 15.71
N MET A 163 -6.52 3.54 15.89
CA MET A 163 -5.69 2.83 14.92
C MET A 163 -4.92 1.71 15.63
N ARG A 164 -4.77 0.55 14.96
CA ARG A 164 -4.01 -0.61 15.47
C ARG A 164 -3.23 -1.26 14.35
N GLY A 165 -1.94 -1.47 14.56
CA GLY A 165 -1.04 -2.15 13.62
C GLY A 165 0.41 -1.98 14.04
N GLY A 166 1.31 -2.82 13.49
CA GLY A 166 2.73 -2.78 13.83
C GLY A 166 3.55 -1.78 13.03
N ASP A 167 3.10 -1.43 11.82
CA ASP A 167 3.82 -0.54 10.91
C ASP A 167 2.87 0.51 10.30
N PRO A 168 2.91 1.77 10.78
CA PRO A 168 2.05 2.83 10.25
C PRO A 168 2.28 3.13 8.77
N SER A 169 3.47 2.89 8.23
CA SER A 169 3.77 3.14 6.82
C SER A 169 3.01 2.20 5.88
N SER A 170 2.53 1.06 6.40
CA SER A 170 1.75 0.11 5.61
C SER A 170 0.44 0.70 5.07
N ILE A 171 -0.22 1.63 5.78
CA ILE A 171 -1.44 2.30 5.30
C ILE A 171 -1.19 3.14 4.03
N MET A 172 0.03 3.64 3.88
CA MET A 172 0.44 4.41 2.70
C MET A 172 0.98 3.52 1.57
N GLY A 173 0.89 2.20 1.75
CA GLY A 173 1.15 1.20 0.73
C GLY A 173 2.58 0.66 0.66
N LEU A 174 3.45 0.90 1.67
CA LEU A 174 4.79 0.31 1.75
C LEU A 174 5.20 0.10 3.22
N PRO A 175 5.16 -1.14 3.75
CA PRO A 175 5.50 -1.43 5.14
C PRO A 175 7.03 -1.38 5.35
N LEU A 176 7.54 -0.24 5.80
CA LEU A 176 8.97 0.06 5.87
C LEU A 176 9.72 -0.85 6.86
N LEU A 177 9.14 -1.16 8.02
CA LEU A 177 9.79 -2.04 9.00
C LEU A 177 10.05 -3.43 8.40
N LYS A 178 9.07 -4.00 7.71
CA LYS A 178 9.24 -5.29 7.05
C LYS A 178 10.15 -5.19 5.82
N LEU A 179 10.07 -4.09 5.07
CA LEU A 179 10.94 -3.83 3.93
C LEU A 179 12.42 -3.82 4.34
N ILE A 180 12.77 -3.09 5.39
CA ILE A 180 14.15 -3.06 5.94
C ILE A 180 14.63 -4.47 6.26
N SER A 181 13.82 -5.26 6.99
CA SER A 181 14.14 -6.64 7.32
C SER A 181 14.38 -7.53 6.08
N TYR A 182 13.70 -7.28 4.96
CA TYR A 182 13.89 -8.03 3.72
C TYR A 182 15.09 -7.54 2.91
N LEU A 183 15.32 -6.22 2.86
CA LEU A 183 16.51 -5.65 2.21
C LEU A 183 17.80 -6.11 2.88
N GLN A 184 17.85 -6.20 4.21
CA GLN A 184 18.98 -6.75 4.97
C GLN A 184 19.28 -8.22 4.62
N LYS A 185 18.27 -9.04 4.29
CA LYS A 185 18.46 -10.43 3.84
C LYS A 185 19.09 -10.57 2.45
N PHE A 186 19.17 -9.48 1.71
CA PHE A 186 19.85 -9.37 0.43
C PHE A 186 21.07 -8.45 0.50
N ASP A 187 21.59 -8.21 1.71
CA ASP A 187 22.79 -7.41 1.96
C ASP A 187 22.75 -6.00 1.34
N VAL A 188 21.51 -5.43 1.21
CA VAL A 188 21.36 -4.04 0.78
C VAL A 188 21.80 -3.11 1.90
N PRO A 189 22.79 -2.22 1.69
CA PRO A 189 23.23 -1.26 2.70
C PRO A 189 22.07 -0.31 3.06
N MET A 190 21.74 -0.22 4.35
CA MET A 190 20.61 0.59 4.83
C MET A 190 21.02 1.92 5.43
N MET A 191 22.19 1.99 6.01
CA MET A 191 22.84 3.21 6.50
C MET A 191 24.33 3.02 6.26
N SER A 192 24.91 3.81 5.34
CA SER A 192 26.37 3.94 5.25
C SER A 192 26.84 4.76 6.44
N GLU A 193 27.77 4.21 7.20
CA GLU A 193 28.58 4.96 8.17
C GLU A 193 29.32 6.10 7.49
#